data_3888c89c3928ebacb0968571b792c170
#
_entry.id   3888c89c3928ebacb0968571b792c170
#
_cell.length_a   1.000
_cell.length_b   1.000
_cell.length_c   1.000
_cell.angle_alpha   90.00
_cell.angle_beta   90.00
_cell.angle_gamma   90.00
#
_symmetry.space_group_name_H-M   'P 1'
#
loop_
_entity.id
_entity.type
_entity.pdbx_description
1 polymer ?
#
loop_
_entity_poly.entity_id
_entity_poly.type
_entity_poly.pdbx_seq_one_letter_code
_entity_poly.pdbx_strand_id
1 'polypeptide(L)'
;KENHILARDENFFYWMYTDEEGCNVILAEDEHNAICGMIGVIKYNSTKNPDIVGTMWKVLHTKNPQLGLDIGKKMYEIYNPRCDIGPGLNKRALKINQMMGYFGAAMGHLYVLGVCMEYRIAKVIKKQERISCTSKKRLVEIHTKDKLRMIYNDALQRRRVPYKDFNYVVHRFMQ
;
A
#
# COMPACT_ATOMS: atom_id res chain seq x y z
N LYS A 1 13.58 -6.52 13.45
CA LYS A 1 12.40 -6.54 12.57
C LYS A 1 11.66 -7.90 12.58
N GLU A 2 12.10 -8.82 13.37
CA GLU A 2 11.43 -10.10 13.68
C GLU A 2 10.05 -9.92 14.32
N ASN A 3 9.76 -8.70 14.79
CA ASN A 3 8.51 -8.35 15.46
C ASN A 3 7.47 -7.69 14.52
N HIS A 4 7.73 -7.67 13.19
CA HIS A 4 6.75 -7.11 12.26
C HIS A 4 5.60 -8.10 12.07
N ILE A 5 4.36 -7.62 12.07
CA ILE A 5 3.17 -8.46 11.97
C ILE A 5 3.20 -9.37 10.72
N LEU A 6 3.65 -8.88 9.58
CA LEU A 6 3.80 -9.67 8.35
C LEU A 6 4.83 -10.82 8.44
N ALA A 7 5.70 -10.81 9.45
CA ALA A 7 6.64 -11.89 9.71
C ALA A 7 6.14 -12.89 10.76
N ARG A 8 5.01 -12.64 11.41
CA ARG A 8 4.47 -13.41 12.52
C ARG A 8 3.10 -14.00 12.25
N ASP A 9 2.32 -13.35 11.41
CA ASP A 9 0.95 -13.72 11.10
C ASP A 9 0.85 -14.07 9.63
N GLU A 10 0.84 -15.38 9.37
CA GLU A 10 0.76 -15.95 8.03
C GLU A 10 -0.58 -15.59 7.37
N ASN A 11 -1.68 -15.62 8.11
CA ASN A 11 -2.99 -15.26 7.59
C ASN A 11 -3.02 -13.79 7.15
N PHE A 12 -2.43 -12.90 7.95
CA PHE A 12 -2.33 -11.49 7.60
C PHE A 12 -1.41 -11.26 6.40
N PHE A 13 -0.33 -12.05 6.26
CA PHE A 13 0.55 -11.99 5.10
C PHE A 13 -0.21 -12.39 3.82
N TYR A 14 -0.90 -13.52 3.83
CA TYR A 14 -1.71 -13.96 2.69
C TYR A 14 -2.86 -12.99 2.39
N TRP A 15 -3.57 -12.52 3.39
CA TRP A 15 -4.60 -11.50 3.20
C TRP A 15 -4.03 -10.24 2.54
N MET A 16 -2.80 -9.85 2.87
CA MET A 16 -2.16 -8.66 2.32
C MET A 16 -1.77 -8.82 0.85
N TYR A 17 -1.27 -9.99 0.46
CA TYR A 17 -0.59 -10.17 -0.82
C TYR A 17 -1.26 -11.17 -1.75
N THR A 18 -2.39 -11.76 -1.40
CA THR A 18 -3.08 -12.72 -2.25
C THR A 18 -4.34 -12.09 -2.87
N ASP A 19 -4.60 -12.42 -4.11
CA ASP A 19 -5.85 -12.16 -4.81
C ASP A 19 -6.30 -13.42 -5.58
N GLU A 20 -7.26 -13.28 -6.49
CA GLU A 20 -7.82 -14.39 -7.27
C GLU A 20 -6.77 -15.05 -8.18
N GLU A 21 -5.68 -14.34 -8.53
CA GLU A 21 -4.60 -14.85 -9.40
C GLU A 21 -3.47 -15.52 -8.61
N GLY A 22 -3.44 -15.36 -7.27
CA GLY A 22 -2.45 -15.98 -6.40
C GLY A 22 -1.70 -14.98 -5.51
N CYS A 23 -0.51 -15.38 -5.05
CA CYS A 23 0.32 -14.58 -4.17
C CYS A 23 1.20 -13.60 -4.95
N ASN A 24 1.03 -12.32 -4.69
CA ASN A 24 1.72 -11.23 -5.38
C ASN A 24 3.01 -10.85 -4.63
N VAL A 25 3.94 -11.80 -4.51
CA VAL A 25 5.26 -11.60 -3.92
C VAL A 25 6.32 -12.06 -4.90
N ILE A 26 7.31 -11.22 -5.15
CA ILE A 26 8.48 -11.56 -5.96
C ILE A 26 9.62 -11.85 -5.00
N LEU A 27 10.22 -13.03 -5.14
CA LEU A 27 11.38 -13.47 -4.38
C LEU A 27 12.61 -13.51 -5.28
N ALA A 28 13.75 -13.17 -4.73
CA ALA A 28 15.05 -13.41 -5.36
C ALA A 28 15.81 -14.44 -4.54
N GLU A 29 16.33 -15.44 -5.22
CA GLU A 29 17.15 -16.50 -4.65
C GLU A 29 18.58 -16.38 -5.16
N ASP A 30 19.52 -16.85 -4.36
CA ASP A 30 20.92 -16.97 -4.74
C ASP A 30 21.23 -18.34 -5.39
N GLU A 31 22.49 -18.58 -5.71
CA GLU A 31 23.01 -19.82 -6.29
C GLU A 31 22.79 -21.08 -5.44
N HIS A 32 22.43 -20.91 -4.16
CA HIS A 32 22.14 -21.97 -3.21
C HIS A 32 20.65 -22.09 -2.90
N ASN A 33 19.77 -21.44 -3.69
CA ASN A 33 18.33 -21.36 -3.47
C ASN A 33 17.95 -20.68 -2.14
N ALA A 34 18.83 -19.86 -1.58
CA ALA A 34 18.50 -19.09 -0.39
C ALA A 34 17.87 -17.74 -0.79
N ILE A 35 16.76 -17.39 -0.13
CA ILE A 35 16.08 -16.13 -0.38
C ILE A 35 16.96 -14.96 0.02
N CYS A 36 17.37 -14.14 -0.93
CA CYS A 36 18.22 -12.98 -0.73
C CYS A 36 17.53 -11.63 -0.97
N GLY A 37 16.32 -11.63 -1.50
CA GLY A 37 15.53 -10.42 -1.68
C GLY A 37 14.05 -10.71 -1.87
N MET A 38 13.23 -9.67 -1.62
CA MET A 38 11.79 -9.77 -1.85
C MET A 38 11.16 -8.39 -2.09
N ILE A 39 10.03 -8.39 -2.78
CA ILE A 39 9.07 -7.30 -2.84
C ILE A 39 7.65 -7.88 -2.83
N GLY A 40 6.80 -7.35 -1.97
CA GLY A 40 5.37 -7.63 -1.99
C GLY A 40 4.64 -6.58 -2.83
N VAL A 41 3.65 -7.01 -3.60
CA VAL A 41 2.86 -6.14 -4.47
C VAL A 41 1.40 -6.21 -4.08
N ILE A 42 0.77 -5.06 -3.92
CA ILE A 42 -0.67 -4.96 -3.71
C ILE A 42 -1.28 -4.34 -4.97
N LYS A 43 -2.11 -5.11 -5.66
CA LYS A 43 -2.89 -4.60 -6.79
C LYS A 43 -4.12 -3.86 -6.28
N TYR A 44 -4.36 -2.67 -6.80
CA TYR A 44 -5.54 -1.86 -6.48
C TYR A 44 -6.73 -2.15 -7.38
N ASN A 45 -6.49 -2.83 -8.48
CA ASN A 45 -7.52 -3.25 -9.43
C ASN A 45 -7.05 -4.44 -10.26
N SER A 46 -8.01 -5.13 -10.88
CA SER A 46 -7.82 -6.33 -11.70
C SER A 46 -7.72 -6.01 -13.20
N THR A 47 -7.27 -4.83 -13.57
CA THR A 47 -7.07 -4.47 -14.98
C THR A 47 -5.79 -5.07 -15.53
N LYS A 48 -5.70 -5.19 -16.87
CA LYS A 48 -4.48 -5.69 -17.55
C LYS A 48 -3.22 -4.91 -17.15
N ASN A 49 -3.35 -3.62 -16.88
CA ASN A 49 -2.28 -2.76 -16.40
C ASN A 49 -2.74 -2.18 -15.05
N PRO A 50 -2.56 -2.92 -13.94
CA PRO A 50 -3.10 -2.52 -12.66
C PRO A 50 -2.40 -1.29 -12.08
N ASP A 51 -3.10 -0.58 -11.22
CA ASP A 51 -2.44 0.32 -10.29
C ASP A 51 -1.93 -0.50 -9.11
N ILE A 52 -0.68 -0.34 -8.74
CA ILE A 52 -0.03 -1.16 -7.71
C ILE A 52 0.61 -0.30 -6.61
N VAL A 53 0.94 -0.95 -5.52
CA VAL A 53 1.89 -0.44 -4.54
C VAL A 53 2.92 -1.52 -4.21
N GLY A 54 4.18 -1.20 -4.42
CA GLY A 54 5.31 -2.01 -3.98
C GLY A 54 5.53 -1.80 -2.47
N THR A 55 5.55 -2.90 -1.73
CA THR A 55 5.74 -2.92 -0.27
C THR A 55 6.76 -3.98 0.12
N MET A 56 7.22 -3.95 1.37
CA MET A 56 8.18 -4.96 1.86
C MET A 56 9.42 -5.14 0.98
N TRP A 57 9.79 -4.13 0.22
CA TRP A 57 10.98 -4.17 -0.61
C TRP A 57 12.24 -4.26 0.25
N LYS A 58 12.81 -5.44 0.28
CA LYS A 58 13.97 -5.75 1.10
C LYS A 58 14.95 -6.62 0.34
N VAL A 59 16.23 -6.30 0.49
CA VAL A 59 17.35 -7.10 0.01
C VAL A 59 18.27 -7.39 1.20
N LEU A 60 18.72 -8.61 1.35
CA LEU A 60 19.75 -9.00 2.30
C LEU A 60 21.13 -8.57 1.75
N HIS A 61 22.15 -8.62 2.59
CA HIS A 61 23.51 -8.42 2.14
C HIS A 61 23.90 -9.50 1.14
N THR A 62 24.10 -9.10 -0.11
CA THR A 62 24.51 -9.99 -1.21
C THR A 62 25.72 -9.41 -1.91
N LYS A 63 26.41 -10.23 -2.72
CA LYS A 63 27.49 -9.79 -3.60
C LYS A 63 26.98 -8.91 -4.76
N ASN A 64 25.67 -8.94 -5.04
CA ASN A 64 25.04 -8.12 -6.08
C ASN A 64 24.45 -6.83 -5.50
N PRO A 65 25.10 -5.67 -5.66
CA PRO A 65 24.60 -4.39 -5.16
C PRO A 65 23.37 -3.88 -5.94
N GLN A 66 23.09 -4.44 -7.12
CA GLN A 66 21.97 -4.04 -7.99
C GLN A 66 20.70 -4.86 -7.75
N LEU A 67 20.76 -5.94 -6.96
CA LEU A 67 19.64 -6.86 -6.77
C LEU A 67 18.33 -6.15 -6.43
N GLY A 68 18.39 -5.09 -5.61
CA GLY A 68 17.19 -4.31 -5.31
C GLY A 68 16.54 -3.68 -6.54
N LEU A 69 17.36 -3.13 -7.45
CA LEU A 69 16.85 -2.56 -8.70
C LEU A 69 16.33 -3.63 -9.65
N ASP A 70 16.97 -4.79 -9.68
CA ASP A 70 16.56 -5.91 -10.55
C ASP A 70 15.20 -6.47 -10.10
N ILE A 71 14.96 -6.60 -8.80
CA ILE A 71 13.64 -6.96 -8.24
C ILE A 71 12.58 -5.92 -8.64
N GLY A 72 12.91 -4.63 -8.53
CA GLY A 72 12.02 -3.55 -8.95
C GLY A 72 11.69 -3.62 -10.45
N LYS A 73 12.69 -3.81 -11.32
CA LYS A 73 12.47 -4.01 -12.77
C LYS A 73 11.59 -5.22 -13.05
N LYS A 74 11.85 -6.34 -12.35
CA LYS A 74 11.05 -7.56 -12.49
C LYS A 74 9.59 -7.34 -12.12
N MET A 75 9.32 -6.54 -11.10
CA MET A 75 7.96 -6.12 -10.75
C MET A 75 7.27 -5.40 -11.93
N TYR A 76 7.97 -4.47 -12.58
CA TYR A 76 7.42 -3.77 -13.75
C TYR A 76 7.21 -4.68 -14.95
N GLU A 77 8.10 -5.64 -15.19
CA GLU A 77 7.96 -6.64 -16.26
C GLU A 77 6.72 -7.53 -16.05
N ILE A 78 6.49 -7.97 -14.81
CA ILE A 78 5.39 -8.87 -14.47
C ILE A 78 4.04 -8.14 -14.54
N TYR A 79 3.93 -6.98 -13.88
CA TYR A 79 2.64 -6.33 -13.69
C TYR A 79 2.34 -5.28 -14.77
N ASN A 80 3.36 -4.78 -15.47
CA ASN A 80 3.23 -3.68 -16.44
C ASN A 80 2.24 -2.59 -15.94
N PRO A 81 2.47 -2.00 -14.75
CA PRO A 81 1.47 -1.21 -14.06
C PRO A 81 1.20 0.12 -14.76
N ARG A 82 -0.06 0.58 -14.72
CA ARG A 82 -0.43 1.93 -15.14
C ARG A 82 0.11 2.97 -14.16
N CYS A 83 0.13 2.64 -12.89
CA CYS A 83 0.60 3.50 -11.81
C CYS A 83 1.24 2.64 -10.72
N ASP A 84 2.39 3.06 -10.22
CA ASP A 84 3.04 2.51 -9.03
C ASP A 84 3.13 3.60 -7.96
N ILE A 85 2.75 3.24 -6.73
CA ILE A 85 2.73 4.16 -5.59
C ILE A 85 3.60 3.59 -4.47
N GLY A 86 4.46 4.40 -3.93
CA GLY A 86 5.32 4.04 -2.80
C GLY A 86 5.07 4.93 -1.57
N PRO A 87 3.98 4.75 -0.81
CA PRO A 87 3.77 5.52 0.40
C PRO A 87 4.76 5.12 1.50
N GLY A 88 5.20 6.09 2.30
CA GLY A 88 6.04 5.81 3.46
C GLY A 88 7.51 5.49 3.15
N LEU A 89 8.01 5.92 2.00
CA LEU A 89 9.42 5.76 1.65
C LEU A 89 10.33 6.50 2.64
N ASN A 90 11.40 5.84 3.05
CA ASN A 90 12.45 6.53 3.78
C ASN A 90 13.26 7.45 2.84
N LYS A 91 14.07 8.35 3.42
CA LYS A 91 14.85 9.35 2.63
C LYS A 91 15.74 8.71 1.57
N ARG A 92 16.33 7.54 1.83
CA ARG A 92 17.21 6.83 0.88
C ARG A 92 16.39 6.25 -0.28
N ALA A 93 15.31 5.56 0.01
CA ALA A 93 14.41 5.01 -0.99
C ALA A 93 13.77 6.11 -1.84
N LEU A 94 13.39 7.24 -1.24
CA LEU A 94 12.87 8.40 -1.98
C LEU A 94 13.89 8.92 -3.00
N LYS A 95 15.18 9.08 -2.60
CA LYS A 95 16.22 9.52 -3.52
C LYS A 95 16.42 8.54 -4.67
N ILE A 96 16.45 7.22 -4.39
CA ILE A 96 16.60 6.20 -5.43
C ILE A 96 15.44 6.29 -6.42
N ASN A 97 14.18 6.40 -5.94
CA ASN A 97 13.02 6.54 -6.80
C ASN A 97 13.09 7.80 -7.66
N GLN A 98 13.49 8.93 -7.09
CA GLN A 98 13.69 10.17 -7.85
C GLN A 98 14.76 10.04 -8.93
N MET A 99 15.88 9.35 -8.64
CA MET A 99 16.93 9.06 -9.63
C MET A 99 16.43 8.14 -10.77
N MET A 100 15.45 7.28 -10.49
CA MET A 100 14.78 6.43 -11.49
C MET A 100 13.70 7.17 -12.29
N GLY A 101 13.51 8.47 -12.05
CA GLY A 101 12.54 9.30 -12.76
C GLY A 101 11.13 9.33 -12.15
N TYR A 102 10.95 8.76 -10.96
CA TYR A 102 9.66 8.83 -10.27
C TYR A 102 9.47 10.14 -9.53
N PHE A 103 8.23 10.61 -9.51
CA PHE A 103 7.87 11.73 -8.66
C PHE A 103 7.83 11.30 -7.20
N GLY A 104 8.49 12.06 -6.32
CA GLY A 104 8.45 11.80 -4.90
C GLY A 104 8.60 13.09 -4.10
N ALA A 105 7.74 13.26 -3.11
CA ALA A 105 7.73 14.41 -2.22
C ALA A 105 7.33 14.01 -0.79
N ALA A 106 7.59 14.89 0.16
CA ALA A 106 7.10 14.73 1.51
C ALA A 106 5.57 14.89 1.55
N MET A 107 4.89 13.95 2.19
CA MET A 107 3.45 14.04 2.42
C MET A 107 3.17 14.97 3.60
N GLY A 108 2.17 15.84 3.44
CA GLY A 108 1.61 16.59 4.54
C GLY A 108 0.93 15.66 5.55
N HIS A 109 1.25 15.81 6.82
CA HIS A 109 0.59 15.06 7.88
C HIS A 109 -0.64 15.82 8.36
N LEU A 110 -1.82 15.39 7.89
CA LEU A 110 -3.10 15.95 8.28
C LEU A 110 -3.76 15.03 9.31
N TYR A 111 -4.25 15.60 10.39
CA TYR A 111 -4.99 14.88 11.42
C TYR A 111 -6.11 15.72 12.01
N VAL A 112 -7.16 15.04 12.43
CA VAL A 112 -8.27 15.65 13.18
C VAL A 112 -8.28 15.00 14.55
N LEU A 113 -8.18 15.82 15.60
CA LEU A 113 -8.23 15.33 16.97
C LEU A 113 -9.68 15.05 17.37
N GLY A 114 -9.93 13.84 17.87
CA GLY A 114 -11.20 13.48 18.51
C GLY A 114 -11.40 14.20 19.86
N VAL A 115 -12.54 13.95 20.48
CA VAL A 115 -12.93 14.58 21.75
C VAL A 115 -12.18 13.99 22.97
N CYS A 116 -11.36 12.95 22.76
CA CYS A 116 -10.65 12.25 23.83
C CYS A 116 -9.61 13.13 24.52
N MET A 117 -9.47 12.94 25.84
CA MET A 117 -8.43 13.60 26.65
C MET A 117 -7.03 13.04 26.38
N GLU A 118 -6.95 11.75 26.09
CA GLU A 118 -5.71 11.02 25.80
C GLU A 118 -5.84 10.19 24.52
N TYR A 119 -4.73 10.06 23.78
CA TYR A 119 -4.66 9.31 22.53
C TYR A 119 -3.74 8.12 22.71
N ARG A 120 -4.28 6.90 22.64
CA ARG A 120 -3.53 5.65 22.86
C ARG A 120 -2.54 5.33 21.75
N ILE A 121 -2.82 5.76 20.53
CA ILE A 121 -2.08 5.33 19.32
C ILE A 121 -1.05 6.38 18.89
N ALA A 122 -1.26 7.66 19.22
CA ALA A 122 -0.40 8.74 18.76
C ALA A 122 -0.08 9.73 19.88
N LYS A 123 1.20 10.13 19.98
CA LYS A 123 1.63 11.23 20.80
C LYS A 123 1.37 12.54 20.06
N VAL A 124 0.41 13.32 20.53
CA VAL A 124 0.11 14.65 19.97
C VAL A 124 1.11 15.67 20.49
N ILE A 125 1.99 16.18 19.62
CA ILE A 125 3.03 17.15 19.98
C ILE A 125 2.48 18.59 19.99
N LYS A 126 1.61 18.91 19.01
CA LYS A 126 0.93 20.20 18.95
C LYS A 126 -0.57 19.98 19.06
N LYS A 127 -1.16 20.49 20.15
CA LYS A 127 -2.63 20.53 20.24
C LYS A 127 -3.12 21.67 19.33
N GLN A 128 -3.92 21.32 18.34
CA GLN A 128 -4.65 22.32 17.55
C GLN A 128 -5.97 22.65 18.26
N GLU A 129 -6.45 23.87 18.06
CA GLU A 129 -7.80 24.24 18.49
C GLU A 129 -8.83 23.33 17.83
N ARG A 130 -9.83 22.93 18.60
CA ARG A 130 -10.93 22.09 18.10
C ARG A 130 -11.73 22.88 17.08
N ILE A 131 -11.81 22.41 15.88
CA ILE A 131 -12.70 22.96 14.86
C ILE A 131 -14.11 22.44 15.19
N SER A 132 -15.02 23.32 15.59
CA SER A 132 -16.43 22.98 15.68
C SER A 132 -16.97 22.72 14.27
N CYS A 133 -17.40 21.48 14.01
CA CYS A 133 -17.96 21.14 12.70
C CYS A 133 -19.46 21.45 12.71
N THR A 134 -19.87 22.46 11.94
CA THR A 134 -21.28 22.82 11.71
C THR A 134 -21.88 22.10 10.49
N SER A 135 -21.16 21.10 9.96
CA SER A 135 -21.61 20.37 8.75
C SER A 135 -22.89 19.60 9.02
N LYS A 136 -23.90 19.79 8.18
CA LYS A 136 -25.11 18.95 8.15
C LYS A 136 -24.86 17.54 7.59
N LYS A 137 -23.66 17.25 7.11
CA LYS A 137 -23.26 15.92 6.61
C LYS A 137 -22.98 14.98 7.78
N ARG A 138 -23.46 13.76 7.68
CA ARG A 138 -23.16 12.69 8.64
C ARG A 138 -22.34 11.59 7.98
N LEU A 139 -21.50 10.93 8.75
CA LEU A 139 -20.87 9.68 8.33
C LEU A 139 -21.91 8.56 8.39
N VAL A 140 -21.93 7.73 7.37
CA VAL A 140 -22.78 6.54 7.30
C VAL A 140 -21.88 5.34 7.14
N GLU A 141 -21.99 4.40 8.06
CA GLU A 141 -21.24 3.14 8.01
C GLU A 141 -21.92 2.16 7.04
N ILE A 142 -21.11 1.48 6.24
CA ILE A 142 -21.57 0.54 5.23
C ILE A 142 -21.12 -0.85 5.63
N HIS A 143 -22.08 -1.71 5.98
CA HIS A 143 -21.80 -3.04 6.50
C HIS A 143 -22.00 -4.17 5.48
N THR A 144 -22.58 -3.89 4.31
CA THR A 144 -22.88 -4.92 3.31
C THR A 144 -22.33 -4.59 1.93
N LYS A 145 -21.90 -5.64 1.21
CA LYS A 145 -21.38 -5.51 -0.17
C LYS A 145 -22.43 -4.91 -1.10
N ASP A 146 -23.71 -5.25 -0.93
CA ASP A 146 -24.80 -4.72 -1.76
C ASP A 146 -24.96 -3.22 -1.59
N LYS A 147 -24.94 -2.74 -0.34
CA LYS A 147 -25.01 -1.31 -0.05
C LYS A 147 -23.79 -0.56 -0.59
N LEU A 148 -22.60 -1.17 -0.50
CA LEU A 148 -21.42 -0.62 -1.12
C LEU A 148 -21.57 -0.58 -2.65
N ARG A 149 -22.08 -1.65 -3.28
CA ARG A 149 -22.28 -1.73 -4.73
C ARG A 149 -23.21 -0.62 -5.26
N MET A 150 -24.24 -0.28 -4.51
CA MET A 150 -25.18 0.79 -4.90
C MET A 150 -24.53 2.18 -5.00
N ILE A 151 -23.52 2.45 -4.21
CA ILE A 151 -22.88 3.78 -4.13
C ILE A 151 -21.51 3.82 -4.81
N TYR A 152 -20.88 2.67 -5.03
CA TYR A 152 -19.55 2.58 -5.63
C TYR A 152 -19.64 2.62 -7.15
N ASN A 153 -19.13 3.69 -7.74
CA ASN A 153 -19.14 3.88 -9.18
C ASN A 153 -17.75 3.66 -9.79
N ASP A 154 -17.52 2.47 -10.33
CA ASP A 154 -16.27 2.08 -10.97
C ASP A 154 -15.84 3.04 -12.09
N ALA A 155 -16.78 3.52 -12.91
CA ALA A 155 -16.49 4.41 -14.02
C ALA A 155 -15.91 5.75 -13.55
N LEU A 156 -16.43 6.29 -12.43
CA LEU A 156 -15.86 7.49 -11.81
C LEU A 156 -14.50 7.21 -11.19
N GLN A 157 -14.34 6.06 -10.54
CA GLN A 157 -13.08 5.70 -9.89
C GLN A 157 -11.95 5.46 -10.91
N ARG A 158 -12.23 4.88 -12.07
CA ARG A 158 -11.24 4.66 -13.15
C ARG A 158 -10.55 5.92 -13.64
N ARG A 159 -11.20 7.09 -13.49
CA ARG A 159 -10.61 8.40 -13.84
C ARG A 159 -9.57 8.87 -12.82
N ARG A 160 -9.51 8.23 -11.64
CA ARG A 160 -8.55 8.58 -10.58
C ARG A 160 -7.27 7.76 -10.71
N VAL A 161 -6.21 8.27 -10.15
CA VAL A 161 -4.93 7.59 -10.01
C VAL A 161 -4.49 7.72 -8.56
N PRO A 162 -4.35 6.62 -7.83
CA PRO A 162 -4.65 5.23 -8.22
C PRO A 162 -6.15 4.95 -8.30
N TYR A 163 -6.53 4.07 -9.21
CA TYR A 163 -7.87 3.50 -9.26
C TYR A 163 -7.94 2.28 -8.35
N LYS A 164 -8.88 2.29 -7.42
CA LYS A 164 -9.20 1.14 -6.55
C LYS A 164 -10.51 0.58 -7.03
N ASP A 165 -10.55 -0.68 -7.48
CA ASP A 165 -11.78 -1.30 -7.91
C ASP A 165 -12.66 -1.77 -6.75
N PHE A 166 -13.88 -2.20 -7.08
CA PHE A 166 -14.83 -2.67 -6.08
C PHE A 166 -14.30 -3.86 -5.29
N ASN A 167 -13.65 -4.82 -5.96
CA ASN A 167 -13.14 -6.03 -5.33
C ASN A 167 -12.02 -5.70 -4.34
N TYR A 168 -11.13 -4.78 -4.69
CA TYR A 168 -10.13 -4.27 -3.75
C TYR A 168 -10.76 -3.65 -2.50
N VAL A 169 -11.80 -2.81 -2.69
CA VAL A 169 -12.47 -2.15 -1.54
C VAL A 169 -13.15 -3.18 -0.64
N VAL A 170 -13.83 -4.16 -1.22
CA VAL A 170 -14.45 -5.25 -0.46
C VAL A 170 -13.41 -6.05 0.32
N HIS A 171 -12.34 -6.47 -0.35
CA HIS A 171 -11.28 -7.25 0.28
C HIS A 171 -10.61 -6.51 1.44
N ARG A 172 -10.39 -5.20 1.29
CA ARG A 172 -9.63 -4.41 2.29
C ARG A 172 -10.46 -3.90 3.46
N PHE A 173 -11.75 -3.70 3.28
CA PHE A 173 -12.57 -2.95 4.25
C PHE A 173 -13.83 -3.69 4.71
N MET A 174 -14.17 -4.84 4.12
CA MET A 174 -15.42 -5.55 4.42
C MET A 174 -15.22 -7.05 4.73
N GLN A 175 -13.99 -7.48 4.96
CA GLN A 175 -13.66 -8.85 5.42
C GLN A 175 -13.35 -8.87 6.90
#